data_684db946f9aebea3b5a96c502ef30449
#
_entry.id   684db946f9aebea3b5a96c502ef30449
#
_cell.length_a   1.000
_cell.length_b   1.000
_cell.length_c   1.000
_cell.angle_alpha   90.00
_cell.angle_beta   90.00
_cell.angle_gamma   90.00
#
_symmetry.space_group_name_H-M   'P 1'
#
loop_
_entity.id
_entity.type
_entity.pdbx_description
1 polymer ?
#
loop_
_entity_poly.entity_id
_entity_poly.type
_entity_poly.pdbx_seq_one_letter_code
_entity_poly.pdbx_strand_id
1 'polypeptide(L)'
;MEYAGSILELVGRTPLVRLTRIPRDLGRLEAQPLILAKLEMLNPGGSVKDRIGLPMIEAAEQEGKLKPGGTIIEPTSGNTGHGLAIAAALKGYRCIFVMADKQSAEKQALLRAYGAEVVLCPTNVAPESPESYYSVAARLARDIPGAFKPDQYWNDENPKAHERTTGPEIWEQTGGRISHLVVSVGTGGTVSGIAHHLKGRNPAVRVIGADPEGSVLSGDTARPYLTEGVGEDFFPGTFDPATVDRWVRVSDRDAFAMARRITREEGILAGESCGTALVAALDEVRALMAADPDAAREAIFVVILPDGGRNYLSKLYNDEWMRVNGLLPTTGAVVRIAELLGGDHHHDDLPDLVLARTRQRVGDAIALLQEYGISQLPVSEDIEGSAVVGIVGSITEKGLLDRAFRDPSVVERTVGEVMDPPLPMVEASATLDDAFALLSGGAQALVAVRGERPAGIVTKLDLLEYLTHRGGAPTGRG
;
A
#
# COMPACT_ATOMS: atom_id res chain seq x y z
N MET A 1 34.50 -31.14 7.40
CA MET A 1 33.61 -30.58 6.34
C MET A 1 32.66 -29.63 7.02
N GLU A 2 32.45 -28.47 6.45
CA GLU A 2 31.50 -27.49 6.98
C GLU A 2 30.23 -27.55 6.11
N TYR A 3 29.09 -27.89 6.69
CA TYR A 3 27.77 -27.96 6.06
C TYR A 3 26.67 -27.87 7.10
N ALA A 4 25.51 -27.33 6.71
CA ALA A 4 24.32 -27.35 7.53
C ALA A 4 23.58 -28.70 7.41
N GLY A 5 23.09 -29.23 8.52
CA GLY A 5 22.32 -30.48 8.56
C GLY A 5 20.89 -30.29 8.03
N SER A 6 20.37 -29.04 8.03
CA SER A 6 19.05 -28.69 7.58
C SER A 6 19.02 -27.23 7.07
N ILE A 7 18.14 -26.93 6.14
CA ILE A 7 17.88 -25.55 5.68
C ILE A 7 17.42 -24.64 6.82
N LEU A 8 16.80 -25.19 7.87
CA LEU A 8 16.36 -24.44 9.05
C LEU A 8 17.53 -23.89 9.88
N GLU A 9 18.71 -24.51 9.83
CA GLU A 9 19.91 -24.02 10.49
C GLU A 9 20.50 -22.77 9.83
N LEU A 10 20.04 -22.46 8.60
CA LEU A 10 20.44 -21.27 7.85
C LEU A 10 19.52 -20.08 8.11
N VAL A 11 18.47 -20.25 8.92
CA VAL A 11 17.60 -19.14 9.32
C VAL A 11 18.35 -18.23 10.28
N GLY A 12 18.34 -16.94 9.99
CA GLY A 12 19.06 -15.95 10.76
C GLY A 12 20.48 -15.68 10.25
N ARG A 13 21.30 -15.04 11.07
CA ARG A 13 22.67 -14.58 10.74
C ARG A 13 22.72 -13.76 9.46
N THR A 14 21.64 -13.05 9.16
CA THR A 14 21.55 -12.22 7.97
C THR A 14 22.54 -11.06 8.04
N PRO A 15 23.14 -10.64 6.92
CA PRO A 15 24.17 -9.61 6.92
C PRO A 15 23.61 -8.20 7.13
N LEU A 16 24.49 -7.31 7.61
CA LEU A 16 24.34 -5.87 7.50
C LEU A 16 25.09 -5.36 6.27
N VAL A 17 24.45 -4.52 5.47
CA VAL A 17 25.06 -3.87 4.30
C VAL A 17 24.96 -2.36 4.47
N ARG A 18 26.12 -1.67 4.30
CA ARG A 18 26.14 -0.21 4.29
C ARG A 18 25.46 0.33 3.05
N LEU A 19 24.51 1.24 3.24
CA LEU A 19 23.93 2.01 2.14
C LEU A 19 24.81 3.20 1.81
N THR A 20 25.11 3.40 0.52
CA THR A 20 26.07 4.41 0.08
C THR A 20 25.55 5.33 -1.02
N ARG A 21 24.47 4.97 -1.68
CA ARG A 21 23.89 5.73 -2.80
C ARG A 21 22.59 6.41 -2.42
N ILE A 22 21.66 5.67 -1.81
CA ILE A 22 20.42 6.25 -1.28
C ILE A 22 20.66 7.41 -0.32
N PRO A 23 21.63 7.35 0.64
CA PRO A 23 21.86 8.46 1.54
C PRO A 23 22.46 9.72 0.90
N ARG A 24 22.92 9.67 -0.34
CA ARG A 24 23.44 10.87 -1.05
C ARG A 24 22.44 12.00 -1.18
N ASP A 25 21.15 11.70 -1.13
CA ASP A 25 20.09 12.71 -1.10
C ASP A 25 20.16 13.61 0.14
N LEU A 26 20.87 13.16 1.20
CA LEU A 26 21.07 13.91 2.45
C LEU A 26 22.36 14.76 2.44
N GLY A 27 23.13 14.72 1.35
CA GLY A 27 24.38 15.45 1.21
C GLY A 27 25.63 14.55 1.26
N ARG A 28 26.75 15.06 1.79
CA ARG A 28 28.01 14.31 1.84
C ARG A 28 27.97 13.19 2.88
N LEU A 29 28.42 11.99 2.51
CA LEU A 29 28.38 10.80 3.38
C LEU A 29 29.19 10.96 4.68
N GLU A 30 30.28 11.74 4.66
CA GLU A 30 31.11 11.98 5.83
C GLU A 30 30.42 12.82 6.92
N ALA A 31 29.34 13.52 6.55
CA ALA A 31 28.55 14.34 7.46
C ALA A 31 27.26 13.60 7.95
N GLN A 32 27.09 12.36 7.57
CA GLN A 32 25.87 11.58 7.83
C GLN A 32 26.13 10.43 8.80
N PRO A 33 25.05 9.87 9.43
CA PRO A 33 25.14 8.62 10.16
C PRO A 33 25.58 7.46 9.27
N LEU A 34 26.11 6.43 9.91
CA LEU A 34 26.28 5.12 9.26
C LEU A 34 24.90 4.44 9.14
N ILE A 35 24.43 4.27 7.91
CA ILE A 35 23.13 3.60 7.64
C ILE A 35 23.38 2.19 7.14
N LEU A 36 22.92 1.22 7.88
CA LEU A 36 23.08 -0.21 7.64
C LEU A 36 21.72 -0.87 7.37
N ALA A 37 21.63 -1.60 6.28
CA ALA A 37 20.45 -2.41 5.93
C ALA A 37 20.64 -3.85 6.46
N LYS A 38 19.73 -4.34 7.30
CA LYS A 38 19.65 -5.74 7.74
C LYS A 38 18.85 -6.54 6.73
N LEU A 39 19.51 -7.41 5.96
CA LEU A 39 18.94 -8.09 4.79
C LEU A 39 18.18 -9.36 5.17
N GLU A 40 16.96 -9.25 5.65
CA GLU A 40 16.14 -10.41 6.06
C GLU A 40 15.63 -11.24 4.86
N MET A 41 15.68 -10.72 3.64
CA MET A 41 15.44 -11.49 2.42
C MET A 41 16.47 -12.60 2.16
N LEU A 42 17.56 -12.63 2.89
CA LEU A 42 18.58 -13.70 2.77
C LEU A 42 18.31 -14.90 3.67
N ASN A 43 17.25 -14.89 4.47
CA ASN A 43 16.72 -16.11 5.06
C ASN A 43 16.25 -17.09 3.96
N PRO A 44 16.24 -18.41 4.23
CA PRO A 44 15.91 -19.44 3.23
C PRO A 44 14.57 -19.26 2.51
N GLY A 45 13.53 -18.85 3.22
CA GLY A 45 12.20 -18.55 2.66
C GLY A 45 12.06 -17.12 2.14
N GLY A 46 13.13 -16.32 2.24
CA GLY A 46 13.21 -14.99 1.65
C GLY A 46 12.64 -13.86 2.49
N SER A 47 12.40 -14.05 3.79
CA SER A 47 11.87 -13.00 4.65
C SER A 47 12.23 -13.12 6.14
N VAL A 48 11.98 -12.04 6.87
CA VAL A 48 12.07 -11.97 8.33
C VAL A 48 11.15 -12.98 9.04
N LYS A 49 10.11 -13.44 8.38
CA LYS A 49 9.12 -14.38 8.94
C LYS A 49 9.61 -15.81 9.04
N ASP A 50 10.72 -16.16 8.38
CA ASP A 50 11.37 -17.45 8.54
C ASP A 50 11.80 -17.69 9.99
N ARG A 51 12.16 -16.60 10.69
CA ARG A 51 12.61 -16.64 12.09
C ARG A 51 11.54 -17.05 13.08
N ILE A 52 10.26 -16.87 12.75
CA ILE A 52 9.15 -17.16 13.66
C ILE A 52 8.45 -18.49 13.34
N GLY A 53 8.58 -19.01 12.10
CA GLY A 53 7.87 -20.21 11.67
C GLY A 53 8.22 -21.43 12.52
N LEU A 54 9.50 -21.77 12.63
CA LEU A 54 9.97 -22.90 13.43
C LEU A 54 9.67 -22.75 14.92
N PRO A 55 9.99 -21.62 15.59
CA PRO A 55 9.69 -21.45 17.03
C PRO A 55 8.21 -21.61 17.38
N MET A 56 7.29 -21.07 16.56
CA MET A 56 5.86 -21.24 16.81
C MET A 56 5.40 -22.72 16.71
N ILE A 57 5.98 -23.48 15.77
CA ILE A 57 5.70 -24.92 15.64
C ILE A 57 6.27 -25.68 16.84
N GLU A 58 7.51 -25.44 17.22
CA GLU A 58 8.18 -26.14 18.33
C GLU A 58 7.51 -25.86 19.67
N ALA A 59 7.09 -24.63 19.93
CA ALA A 59 6.32 -24.31 21.12
C ALA A 59 4.99 -25.07 21.15
N ALA A 60 4.28 -25.15 20.02
CA ALA A 60 3.03 -25.90 19.93
C ALA A 60 3.22 -27.41 20.12
N GLU A 61 4.31 -27.99 19.65
CA GLU A 61 4.69 -29.38 19.89
C GLU A 61 4.94 -29.63 21.40
N GLN A 62 5.74 -28.75 22.03
CA GLN A 62 6.05 -28.83 23.46
C GLN A 62 4.80 -28.71 24.34
N GLU A 63 3.88 -27.86 23.96
CA GLU A 63 2.60 -27.67 24.65
C GLU A 63 1.56 -28.76 24.32
N GLY A 64 1.87 -29.67 23.41
CA GLY A 64 0.95 -30.72 22.95
C GLY A 64 -0.23 -30.22 22.10
N LYS A 65 -0.19 -28.97 21.65
CA LYS A 65 -1.21 -28.35 20.77
C LYS A 65 -1.11 -28.87 19.35
N LEU A 66 0.11 -29.16 18.86
CA LEU A 66 0.37 -29.74 17.55
C LEU A 66 0.98 -31.14 17.71
N LYS A 67 0.31 -32.14 17.14
CA LYS A 67 0.74 -33.54 17.19
C LYS A 67 1.37 -33.94 15.85
N PRO A 68 2.26 -34.95 15.82
CA PRO A 68 2.82 -35.47 14.56
C PRO A 68 1.75 -35.76 13.52
N GLY A 69 1.96 -35.30 12.28
CA GLY A 69 1.00 -35.44 11.18
C GLY A 69 -0.20 -34.47 11.24
N GLY A 70 -0.23 -33.56 12.22
CA GLY A 70 -1.26 -32.53 12.35
C GLY A 70 -1.29 -31.54 11.18
N THR A 71 -2.28 -30.66 11.19
CA THR A 71 -2.48 -29.64 10.15
C THR A 71 -2.25 -28.26 10.73
N ILE A 72 -1.40 -27.47 10.11
CA ILE A 72 -1.16 -26.05 10.44
C ILE A 72 -2.08 -25.20 9.56
N ILE A 73 -2.83 -24.29 10.19
CA ILE A 73 -3.72 -23.36 9.48
C ILE A 73 -3.39 -21.95 9.91
N GLU A 74 -3.05 -21.07 8.95
CA GLU A 74 -2.69 -19.68 9.27
C GLU A 74 -3.29 -18.70 8.26
N PRO A 75 -3.94 -17.62 8.74
CA PRO A 75 -4.25 -16.47 7.90
C PRO A 75 -2.97 -15.66 7.67
N THR A 76 -2.55 -15.48 6.42
CA THR A 76 -1.27 -14.85 6.14
C THR A 76 -1.24 -14.06 4.85
N SER A 77 -0.43 -12.98 4.82
CA SER A 77 -0.08 -12.26 3.60
C SER A 77 1.00 -12.98 2.74
N GLY A 78 1.48 -14.15 3.16
CA GLY A 78 2.44 -14.98 2.42
C GLY A 78 3.73 -15.27 3.17
N ASN A 79 4.48 -14.27 3.64
CA ASN A 79 5.79 -14.46 4.24
C ASN A 79 5.78 -15.37 5.47
N THR A 80 4.82 -15.21 6.38
CA THR A 80 4.67 -16.11 7.54
C THR A 80 4.33 -17.54 7.10
N GLY A 81 3.48 -17.65 6.06
CA GLY A 81 3.19 -18.94 5.44
C GLY A 81 4.44 -19.63 4.91
N HIS A 82 5.38 -18.89 4.29
CA HIS A 82 6.66 -19.45 3.81
C HIS A 82 7.49 -20.01 4.96
N GLY A 83 7.69 -19.24 6.04
CA GLY A 83 8.44 -19.71 7.20
C GLY A 83 7.83 -20.94 7.86
N LEU A 84 6.49 -20.97 7.99
CA LEU A 84 5.74 -22.13 8.49
C LEU A 84 5.84 -23.32 7.53
N ALA A 85 5.71 -23.10 6.21
CA ALA A 85 5.74 -24.18 5.20
C ALA A 85 7.08 -24.88 5.15
N ILE A 86 8.21 -24.16 5.25
CA ILE A 86 9.54 -24.75 5.28
C ILE A 86 9.68 -25.66 6.51
N ALA A 87 9.33 -25.17 7.70
CA ALA A 87 9.40 -25.96 8.92
C ALA A 87 8.43 -27.15 8.90
N ALA A 88 7.22 -26.95 8.41
CA ALA A 88 6.21 -28.01 8.29
C ALA A 88 6.62 -29.12 7.31
N ALA A 89 7.20 -28.77 6.17
CA ALA A 89 7.68 -29.73 5.19
C ALA A 89 8.73 -30.68 5.79
N LEU A 90 9.65 -30.14 6.61
CA LEU A 90 10.70 -30.93 7.26
C LEU A 90 10.19 -31.74 8.45
N LYS A 91 9.15 -31.27 9.13
CA LYS A 91 8.56 -31.94 10.31
C LYS A 91 7.37 -32.85 9.96
N GLY A 92 6.94 -32.88 8.68
CA GLY A 92 5.86 -33.76 8.20
C GLY A 92 4.45 -33.26 8.54
N TYR A 93 4.23 -31.95 8.64
CA TYR A 93 2.92 -31.33 8.86
C TYR A 93 2.24 -30.92 7.54
N ARG A 94 0.93 -30.98 7.51
CA ARG A 94 0.13 -30.39 6.44
C ARG A 94 -0.05 -28.89 6.72
N CYS A 95 -0.11 -28.10 5.66
CA CYS A 95 -0.37 -26.66 5.77
C CYS A 95 -1.58 -26.26 4.93
N ILE A 96 -2.45 -25.42 5.52
CA ILE A 96 -3.53 -24.72 4.83
C ILE A 96 -3.35 -23.24 5.14
N PHE A 97 -3.01 -22.44 4.13
CA PHE A 97 -2.87 -20.99 4.30
C PHE A 97 -4.07 -20.27 3.69
N VAL A 98 -4.66 -19.37 4.48
CA VAL A 98 -5.79 -18.57 4.07
C VAL A 98 -5.29 -17.15 3.77
N MET A 99 -5.52 -16.68 2.54
CA MET A 99 -4.95 -15.44 2.04
C MET A 99 -6.04 -14.53 1.46
N ALA A 100 -5.87 -13.23 1.61
CA ALA A 100 -6.66 -12.27 0.85
C ALA A 100 -6.27 -12.32 -0.64
N ASP A 101 -7.24 -12.18 -1.54
CA ASP A 101 -7.06 -12.27 -3.00
C ASP A 101 -6.16 -11.17 -3.58
N LYS A 102 -5.99 -10.05 -2.85
CA LYS A 102 -5.05 -8.98 -3.23
C LYS A 102 -3.57 -9.39 -3.18
N GLN A 103 -3.22 -10.50 -2.51
CA GLN A 103 -1.82 -10.90 -2.36
C GLN A 103 -1.22 -11.33 -3.70
N SER A 104 0.08 -11.10 -3.89
CA SER A 104 0.77 -11.41 -5.15
C SER A 104 0.66 -12.88 -5.56
N ALA A 105 0.61 -13.14 -6.88
CA ALA A 105 0.54 -14.49 -7.43
C ALA A 105 1.79 -15.31 -7.07
N GLU A 106 2.95 -14.65 -6.98
CA GLU A 106 4.23 -15.26 -6.61
C GLU A 106 4.18 -15.87 -5.20
N LYS A 107 3.64 -15.14 -4.22
CA LYS A 107 3.49 -15.64 -2.85
C LYS A 107 2.59 -16.86 -2.77
N GLN A 108 1.47 -16.85 -3.50
CA GLN A 108 0.56 -17.98 -3.58
C GLN A 108 1.23 -19.21 -4.22
N ALA A 109 1.98 -19.00 -5.32
CA ALA A 109 2.68 -20.07 -6.02
C ALA A 109 3.78 -20.71 -5.15
N LEU A 110 4.53 -19.89 -4.40
CA LEU A 110 5.56 -20.38 -3.49
C LEU A 110 4.97 -21.27 -2.39
N LEU A 111 3.87 -20.89 -1.77
CA LEU A 111 3.23 -21.72 -0.75
C LEU A 111 2.79 -23.08 -1.31
N ARG A 112 2.20 -23.09 -2.51
CA ARG A 112 1.82 -24.33 -3.20
C ARG A 112 3.05 -25.19 -3.56
N ALA A 113 4.18 -24.56 -3.89
CA ALA A 113 5.42 -25.26 -4.20
C ALA A 113 5.98 -26.03 -2.99
N TYR A 114 5.76 -25.53 -1.75
CA TYR A 114 6.06 -26.25 -0.50
C TYR A 114 5.01 -27.31 -0.14
N GLY A 115 4.01 -27.54 -1.00
CA GLY A 115 2.97 -28.54 -0.76
C GLY A 115 1.78 -28.05 0.09
N ALA A 116 1.70 -26.75 0.35
CA ALA A 116 0.59 -26.18 1.11
C ALA A 116 -0.66 -26.01 0.25
N GLU A 117 -1.82 -26.19 0.87
CA GLU A 117 -3.11 -25.77 0.34
C GLU A 117 -3.28 -24.26 0.56
N VAL A 118 -3.75 -23.53 -0.47
CA VAL A 118 -3.99 -22.09 -0.39
C VAL A 118 -5.45 -21.80 -0.68
N VAL A 119 -6.13 -21.21 0.32
CA VAL A 119 -7.53 -20.78 0.26
C VAL A 119 -7.55 -19.27 0.08
N LEU A 120 -8.18 -18.77 -0.98
CA LEU A 120 -8.31 -17.34 -1.25
C LEU A 120 -9.65 -16.81 -0.72
N CYS A 121 -9.59 -15.65 -0.08
CA CYS A 121 -10.73 -14.94 0.47
C CYS A 121 -10.79 -13.51 -0.10
N PRO A 122 -11.98 -12.90 -0.22
CA PRO A 122 -12.11 -11.53 -0.70
C PRO A 122 -11.42 -10.55 0.24
N THR A 123 -10.74 -9.53 -0.35
CA THR A 123 -10.07 -8.47 0.39
C THR A 123 -11.04 -7.44 0.95
N ASN A 124 -12.11 -7.12 0.18
CA ASN A 124 -13.02 -6.01 0.50
C ASN A 124 -14.19 -6.44 1.40
N VAL A 125 -13.88 -7.09 2.51
CA VAL A 125 -14.86 -7.49 3.54
C VAL A 125 -14.35 -7.10 4.91
N ALA A 126 -15.28 -6.81 5.84
CA ALA A 126 -14.91 -6.50 7.22
C ALA A 126 -14.19 -7.70 7.88
N PRO A 127 -13.25 -7.47 8.80
CA PRO A 127 -12.52 -8.55 9.50
C PRO A 127 -13.45 -9.59 10.16
N GLU A 128 -14.59 -9.15 10.68
CA GLU A 128 -15.61 -10.00 11.33
C GLU A 128 -16.50 -10.75 10.34
N SER A 129 -16.44 -10.44 9.04
CA SER A 129 -17.19 -11.15 8.02
C SER A 129 -16.86 -12.64 8.03
N PRO A 130 -17.84 -13.55 7.88
CA PRO A 130 -17.57 -14.98 7.76
C PRO A 130 -16.74 -15.36 6.53
N GLU A 131 -16.63 -14.46 5.55
CA GLU A 131 -15.83 -14.62 4.32
C GLU A 131 -14.40 -14.03 4.47
N SER A 132 -14.13 -13.31 5.56
CA SER A 132 -12.79 -12.77 5.81
C SER A 132 -11.77 -13.90 5.97
N TYR A 133 -10.55 -13.67 5.53
CA TYR A 133 -9.50 -14.67 5.66
C TYR A 133 -9.20 -15.04 7.13
N TYR A 134 -9.45 -14.14 8.07
CA TYR A 134 -9.38 -14.43 9.51
C TYR A 134 -10.46 -15.42 9.95
N SER A 135 -11.73 -15.15 9.59
CA SER A 135 -12.88 -15.99 9.97
C SER A 135 -12.83 -17.37 9.30
N VAL A 136 -12.40 -17.41 8.04
CA VAL A 136 -12.22 -18.68 7.30
C VAL A 136 -11.13 -19.52 7.94
N ALA A 137 -9.97 -18.93 8.28
CA ALA A 137 -8.89 -19.65 8.97
C ALA A 137 -9.33 -20.18 10.34
N ALA A 138 -10.04 -19.36 11.13
CA ALA A 138 -10.55 -19.76 12.43
C ALA A 138 -11.59 -20.92 12.31
N ARG A 139 -12.45 -20.88 11.30
CA ARG A 139 -13.41 -21.96 11.01
C ARG A 139 -12.69 -23.25 10.64
N LEU A 140 -11.74 -23.20 9.71
CA LEU A 140 -10.96 -24.38 9.30
C LEU A 140 -10.20 -24.98 10.48
N ALA A 141 -9.58 -24.15 11.32
CA ALA A 141 -8.86 -24.62 12.50
C ALA A 141 -9.75 -25.33 13.52
N ARG A 142 -11.03 -24.92 13.63
CA ARG A 142 -12.01 -25.58 14.50
C ARG A 142 -12.54 -26.86 13.89
N ASP A 143 -12.80 -26.87 12.57
CA ASP A 143 -13.53 -27.93 11.88
C ASP A 143 -12.62 -29.10 11.47
N ILE A 144 -11.30 -28.89 11.35
CA ILE A 144 -10.33 -29.93 11.01
C ILE A 144 -9.74 -30.54 12.30
N PRO A 145 -9.96 -31.85 12.55
CA PRO A 145 -9.42 -32.50 13.74
C PRO A 145 -7.88 -32.44 13.82
N GLY A 146 -7.36 -32.05 14.97
CA GLY A 146 -5.90 -31.92 15.19
C GLY A 146 -5.25 -30.75 14.47
N ALA A 147 -6.05 -29.80 13.96
CA ALA A 147 -5.51 -28.57 13.40
C ALA A 147 -4.98 -27.64 14.50
N PHE A 148 -3.90 -26.96 14.17
CA PHE A 148 -3.27 -25.92 14.99
C PHE A 148 -3.18 -24.61 14.20
N LYS A 149 -3.59 -23.50 14.81
CA LYS A 149 -3.46 -22.14 14.27
C LYS A 149 -2.30 -21.46 15.02
N PRO A 150 -1.15 -21.22 14.37
CA PRO A 150 0.00 -20.52 14.99
C PRO A 150 -0.35 -19.14 15.51
N ASP A 151 -1.16 -18.38 14.79
CA ASP A 151 -1.65 -17.05 15.17
C ASP A 151 -0.55 -16.03 15.37
N GLN A 152 0.11 -15.64 14.28
CA GLN A 152 1.24 -14.70 14.31
C GLN A 152 0.96 -13.36 15.02
N TYR A 153 -0.31 -12.99 15.17
CA TYR A 153 -0.73 -11.74 15.80
C TYR A 153 -0.83 -11.81 17.33
N TRP A 154 -0.98 -13.02 17.89
CA TRP A 154 -1.20 -13.23 19.31
C TRP A 154 -0.22 -14.22 19.94
N ASN A 155 0.65 -14.82 19.16
CA ASN A 155 1.62 -15.81 19.63
C ASN A 155 2.91 -15.15 20.13
N ASP A 156 3.17 -15.26 21.41
CA ASP A 156 4.36 -14.68 22.05
C ASP A 156 5.68 -15.20 21.46
N GLU A 157 5.70 -16.36 20.82
CA GLU A 157 6.91 -16.85 20.16
C GLU A 157 7.34 -15.97 18.99
N ASN A 158 6.44 -15.17 18.42
CA ASN A 158 6.80 -14.20 17.40
C ASN A 158 7.79 -13.14 17.94
N PRO A 159 7.47 -12.29 18.94
CA PRO A 159 8.46 -11.36 19.49
C PRO A 159 9.65 -12.06 20.15
N LYS A 160 9.44 -13.16 20.89
CA LYS A 160 10.52 -13.91 21.53
C LYS A 160 11.56 -14.46 20.55
N ALA A 161 11.17 -14.88 19.35
CA ALA A 161 12.11 -15.32 18.33
C ALA A 161 13.08 -14.19 17.93
N HIS A 162 12.57 -12.97 17.77
CA HIS A 162 13.40 -11.81 17.44
C HIS A 162 14.25 -11.31 18.62
N GLU A 163 13.74 -11.42 19.83
CA GLU A 163 14.50 -11.11 21.05
C GLU A 163 15.69 -12.07 21.24
N ARG A 164 15.49 -13.36 20.90
CA ARG A 164 16.52 -14.41 21.03
C ARG A 164 17.51 -14.46 19.84
N THR A 165 17.13 -13.91 18.67
CA THR A 165 17.96 -14.05 17.46
C THR A 165 18.30 -12.71 16.82
N THR A 166 17.33 -11.98 16.27
CA THR A 166 17.57 -10.77 15.46
C THR A 166 18.18 -9.64 16.27
N GLY A 167 17.69 -9.42 17.49
CA GLY A 167 18.24 -8.43 18.42
C GLY A 167 19.72 -8.69 18.77
N PRO A 168 20.09 -9.88 19.25
CA PRO A 168 21.48 -10.27 19.48
C PRO A 168 22.37 -10.14 18.25
N GLU A 169 21.92 -10.60 17.08
CA GLU A 169 22.68 -10.45 15.83
C GLU A 169 23.02 -8.98 15.53
N ILE A 170 22.03 -8.10 15.62
CA ILE A 170 22.23 -6.65 15.37
C ILE A 170 23.20 -6.06 16.38
N TRP A 171 23.05 -6.42 17.67
CA TRP A 171 23.94 -5.95 18.73
C TRP A 171 25.39 -6.36 18.47
N GLU A 172 25.63 -7.63 18.16
CA GLU A 172 26.96 -8.16 17.84
C GLU A 172 27.54 -7.55 16.59
N GLN A 173 26.76 -7.48 15.49
CA GLN A 173 27.21 -6.95 14.20
C GLN A 173 27.58 -5.47 14.25
N THR A 174 26.95 -4.70 15.15
CA THR A 174 27.27 -3.29 15.36
C THR A 174 28.33 -3.05 16.45
N GLY A 175 28.80 -4.13 17.10
CA GLY A 175 29.70 -4.04 18.27
C GLY A 175 29.06 -3.28 19.43
N GLY A 176 27.74 -3.40 19.61
CA GLY A 176 26.97 -2.71 20.62
C GLY A 176 26.80 -1.19 20.41
N ARG A 177 27.19 -0.68 19.26
CA ARG A 177 27.17 0.77 18.95
C ARG A 177 25.93 1.26 18.21
N ILE A 178 24.95 0.40 17.95
CA ILE A 178 23.68 0.82 17.36
C ILE A 178 23.04 1.94 18.18
N SER A 179 22.62 3.02 17.52
CA SER A 179 21.90 4.13 18.14
C SER A 179 20.44 4.21 17.72
N HIS A 180 20.13 3.81 16.48
CA HIS A 180 18.78 3.87 15.92
C HIS A 180 18.41 2.57 15.22
N LEU A 181 17.25 2.03 15.58
CA LEU A 181 16.60 0.91 14.89
C LEU A 181 15.41 1.43 14.11
N VAL A 182 15.30 1.09 12.84
CA VAL A 182 14.13 1.43 12.00
C VAL A 182 13.47 0.16 11.48
N VAL A 183 12.18 0.02 11.74
CA VAL A 183 11.42 -1.18 11.38
C VAL A 183 10.07 -0.77 10.80
N SER A 184 9.70 -1.32 9.65
CA SER A 184 8.32 -1.29 9.16
C SER A 184 7.47 -2.28 9.96
N VAL A 185 6.35 -1.80 10.53
CA VAL A 185 5.59 -2.54 11.55
C VAL A 185 4.33 -3.14 10.95
N GLY A 186 4.14 -4.45 11.12
CA GLY A 186 2.90 -5.19 10.85
C GLY A 186 2.46 -5.86 12.16
N THR A 187 2.68 -7.18 12.34
CA THR A 187 2.32 -7.89 13.59
C THR A 187 2.98 -7.31 14.86
N GLY A 188 3.99 -6.46 14.70
CA GLY A 188 4.72 -5.86 15.82
C GLY A 188 5.78 -6.77 16.45
N GLY A 189 5.76 -8.07 16.20
CA GLY A 189 6.70 -9.01 16.83
C GLY A 189 8.17 -8.69 16.53
N THR A 190 8.48 -8.31 15.30
CA THR A 190 9.87 -7.97 14.91
C THR A 190 10.38 -6.74 15.67
N VAL A 191 9.62 -5.65 15.68
CA VAL A 191 10.04 -4.41 16.37
C VAL A 191 10.12 -4.63 17.88
N SER A 192 9.10 -5.27 18.48
CA SER A 192 9.04 -5.52 19.92
C SER A 192 10.20 -6.40 20.39
N GLY A 193 10.42 -7.55 19.73
CA GLY A 193 11.47 -8.46 20.14
C GLY A 193 12.88 -7.89 19.97
N ILE A 194 13.17 -7.21 18.86
CA ILE A 194 14.47 -6.55 18.66
C ILE A 194 14.65 -5.43 19.70
N ALA A 195 13.63 -4.60 19.90
CA ALA A 195 13.70 -3.48 20.83
C ALA A 195 13.88 -3.92 22.29
N HIS A 196 13.19 -4.96 22.74
CA HIS A 196 13.38 -5.54 24.07
C HIS A 196 14.84 -5.93 24.30
N HIS A 197 15.45 -6.63 23.34
CA HIS A 197 16.87 -7.00 23.45
C HIS A 197 17.78 -5.77 23.46
N LEU A 198 17.62 -4.87 22.49
CA LEU A 198 18.53 -3.73 22.33
C LEU A 198 18.41 -2.72 23.48
N LYS A 199 17.19 -2.35 23.87
CA LYS A 199 16.96 -1.44 25.00
C LYS A 199 17.32 -2.05 26.34
N GLY A 200 17.22 -3.38 26.47
CA GLY A 200 17.73 -4.10 27.63
C GLY A 200 19.26 -4.01 27.77
N ARG A 201 20.00 -3.86 26.66
CA ARG A 201 21.46 -3.65 26.63
C ARG A 201 21.84 -2.18 26.73
N ASN A 202 21.12 -1.33 26.01
CA ASN A 202 21.33 0.11 25.98
C ASN A 202 19.96 0.83 25.85
N PRO A 203 19.43 1.38 26.94
CA PRO A 203 18.14 2.09 26.94
C PRO A 203 18.12 3.33 26.04
N ALA A 204 19.29 3.86 25.64
CA ALA A 204 19.40 5.01 24.74
C ALA A 204 19.16 4.68 23.27
N VAL A 205 19.07 3.39 22.91
CA VAL A 205 18.73 2.98 21.54
C VAL A 205 17.34 3.48 21.19
N ARG A 206 17.25 4.30 20.14
CA ARG A 206 16.02 4.88 19.65
C ARG A 206 15.39 3.96 18.60
N VAL A 207 14.10 3.69 18.74
CA VAL A 207 13.33 2.80 17.86
C VAL A 207 12.31 3.61 17.07
N ILE A 208 12.41 3.55 15.75
CA ILE A 208 11.51 4.23 14.81
C ILE A 208 10.61 3.19 14.14
N GLY A 209 9.31 3.31 14.36
CA GLY A 209 8.28 2.56 13.66
C GLY A 209 7.92 3.25 12.36
N ALA A 210 8.02 2.52 11.26
CA ALA A 210 7.52 2.95 9.96
C ALA A 210 6.17 2.29 9.69
N ASP A 211 5.16 3.10 9.36
CA ASP A 211 3.78 2.65 9.23
C ASP A 211 3.16 3.20 7.93
N PRO A 212 2.42 2.42 7.15
CA PRO A 212 1.73 2.97 5.99
C PRO A 212 0.61 3.91 6.42
N GLU A 213 0.36 4.94 5.63
CA GLU A 213 -0.84 5.74 5.77
C GLU A 213 -2.09 4.86 5.66
N GLY A 214 -3.01 5.00 6.63
CA GLY A 214 -4.20 4.16 6.72
C GLY A 214 -4.08 2.97 7.68
N SER A 215 -2.91 2.77 8.32
CA SER A 215 -2.75 1.83 9.42
C SER A 215 -3.03 2.51 10.77
N VAL A 216 -3.61 1.75 11.71
CA VAL A 216 -3.93 2.28 13.04
C VAL A 216 -2.74 2.30 14.00
N LEU A 217 -1.64 1.61 13.71
CA LEU A 217 -0.52 1.43 14.64
C LEU A 217 0.15 2.75 15.04
N SER A 218 0.25 3.67 14.09
CA SER A 218 0.78 5.04 14.32
C SER A 218 -0.28 6.06 14.75
N GLY A 219 -1.52 5.60 15.04
CA GLY A 219 -2.64 6.46 15.42
C GLY A 219 -3.33 7.13 14.23
N ASP A 220 -3.23 6.57 13.03
CA ASP A 220 -4.03 7.01 11.87
C ASP A 220 -5.41 6.35 11.87
N THR A 221 -6.29 6.79 10.96
CA THR A 221 -7.61 6.18 10.75
C THR A 221 -7.46 5.04 9.75
N ALA A 222 -8.07 3.89 10.05
CA ALA A 222 -8.04 2.73 9.16
C ALA A 222 -8.63 3.07 7.78
N ARG A 223 -7.84 2.88 6.72
CA ARG A 223 -8.22 3.01 5.32
C ARG A 223 -7.33 2.12 4.45
N PRO A 224 -7.79 1.73 3.25
CA PRO A 224 -7.01 0.87 2.36
C PRO A 224 -5.66 1.48 1.97
N TYR A 225 -4.64 0.63 1.89
CA TYR A 225 -3.31 0.90 1.34
C TYR A 225 -2.82 -0.32 0.53
N LEU A 226 -1.82 -0.12 -0.31
CA LEU A 226 -1.33 -1.14 -1.24
C LEU A 226 -0.14 -1.94 -0.70
N THR A 227 0.67 -1.35 0.17
CA THR A 227 1.86 -1.99 0.75
C THR A 227 1.49 -3.26 1.51
N GLU A 228 2.16 -4.37 1.20
CA GLU A 228 1.89 -5.68 1.79
C GLU A 228 2.83 -5.97 2.99
N GLY A 229 2.28 -6.66 4.00
CA GLY A 229 3.06 -7.21 5.13
C GLY A 229 3.42 -6.22 6.23
N VAL A 230 2.89 -5.00 6.17
CA VAL A 230 3.02 -3.94 7.17
C VAL A 230 1.71 -3.19 7.31
N GLY A 231 1.56 -2.49 8.43
CA GLY A 231 0.32 -1.81 8.78
C GLY A 231 -0.79 -2.80 9.18
N GLU A 232 -1.67 -2.36 10.05
CA GLU A 232 -2.81 -3.16 10.52
C GLU A 232 -4.01 -2.24 10.75
N ASP A 233 -5.22 -2.83 10.78
CA ASP A 233 -6.48 -2.19 11.15
C ASP A 233 -6.89 -2.46 12.61
N PHE A 234 -6.04 -3.15 13.38
CA PHE A 234 -6.16 -3.42 14.81
C PHE A 234 -4.78 -3.44 15.48
N PHE A 235 -4.73 -3.48 16.81
CA PHE A 235 -3.49 -3.62 17.57
C PHE A 235 -3.21 -5.09 17.89
N PRO A 236 -2.14 -5.70 17.28
CA PRO A 236 -1.77 -7.07 17.57
C PRO A 236 -1.26 -7.25 19.02
N GLY A 237 -1.56 -8.41 19.63
CA GLY A 237 -1.05 -8.74 20.97
C GLY A 237 0.47 -8.97 21.04
N THR A 238 1.08 -9.27 19.90
CA THR A 238 2.55 -9.41 19.78
C THR A 238 3.29 -8.06 19.67
N PHE A 239 2.55 -6.96 19.57
CA PHE A 239 3.10 -5.63 19.51
C PHE A 239 3.14 -4.96 20.90
N ASP A 240 4.30 -4.53 21.34
CA ASP A 240 4.49 -3.68 22.50
C ASP A 240 4.70 -2.22 22.06
N PRO A 241 3.66 -1.35 22.15
CA PRO A 241 3.76 0.04 21.72
C PRO A 241 4.82 0.87 22.46
N ALA A 242 5.16 0.47 23.70
CA ALA A 242 6.17 1.17 24.50
C ALA A 242 7.59 1.02 23.94
N THR A 243 7.79 0.10 23.02
CA THR A 243 9.10 -0.11 22.38
C THR A 243 9.43 0.93 21.30
N VAL A 244 8.43 1.60 20.73
CA VAL A 244 8.59 2.56 19.63
C VAL A 244 8.65 3.99 20.18
N ASP A 245 9.77 4.68 19.92
CA ASP A 245 10.00 6.05 20.39
C ASP A 245 9.44 7.12 19.43
N ARG A 246 9.37 6.80 18.13
CA ARG A 246 8.82 7.68 17.09
C ARG A 246 8.17 6.89 15.99
N TRP A 247 7.05 7.42 15.49
CA TRP A 247 6.38 6.92 14.29
C TRP A 247 6.61 7.82 13.09
N VAL A 248 6.81 7.19 11.92
CA VAL A 248 6.82 7.86 10.63
C VAL A 248 5.78 7.20 9.74
N ARG A 249 4.79 7.97 9.30
CA ARG A 249 3.79 7.52 8.32
C ARG A 249 4.35 7.69 6.92
N VAL A 250 4.13 6.67 6.09
CA VAL A 250 4.71 6.62 4.75
C VAL A 250 3.60 6.32 3.74
N SER A 251 3.50 7.14 2.69
CA SER A 251 2.56 6.88 1.60
C SER A 251 2.99 5.66 0.77
N ASP A 252 2.03 4.96 0.15
CA ASP A 252 2.33 3.89 -0.81
C ASP A 252 3.26 4.38 -1.93
N ARG A 253 3.04 5.59 -2.45
CA ARG A 253 3.87 6.20 -3.50
C ARG A 253 5.33 6.28 -3.08
N ASP A 254 5.61 6.78 -1.89
CA ASP A 254 6.99 6.94 -1.39
C ASP A 254 7.62 5.58 -1.07
N ALA A 255 6.86 4.66 -0.47
CA ALA A 255 7.32 3.31 -0.17
C ALA A 255 7.72 2.55 -1.45
N PHE A 256 6.85 2.54 -2.46
CA PHE A 256 7.10 1.84 -3.73
C PHE A 256 8.23 2.51 -4.53
N ALA A 257 8.28 3.85 -4.59
CA ALA A 257 9.37 4.57 -5.23
C ALA A 257 10.71 4.24 -4.57
N MET A 258 10.79 4.23 -3.23
CA MET A 258 12.01 3.93 -2.48
C MET A 258 12.44 2.46 -2.64
N ALA A 259 11.52 1.49 -2.64
CA ALA A 259 11.83 0.09 -2.87
C ALA A 259 12.41 -0.16 -4.28
N ARG A 260 11.92 0.56 -5.28
CA ARG A 260 12.52 0.55 -6.65
C ARG A 260 13.88 1.24 -6.70
N ARG A 261 14.06 2.33 -5.95
CA ARG A 261 15.33 3.07 -5.89
C ARG A 261 16.43 2.22 -5.26
N ILE A 262 16.20 1.62 -4.09
CA ILE A 262 17.23 0.77 -3.44
C ILE A 262 17.64 -0.39 -4.36
N THR A 263 16.69 -0.95 -5.11
CA THR A 263 16.98 -2.00 -6.09
C THR A 263 17.92 -1.52 -7.20
N ARG A 264 17.65 -0.34 -7.76
CA ARG A 264 18.42 0.21 -8.87
C ARG A 264 19.74 0.85 -8.44
N GLU A 265 19.76 1.49 -7.28
CA GLU A 265 20.88 2.29 -6.80
C GLU A 265 21.85 1.47 -5.92
N GLU A 266 21.36 0.61 -5.04
CA GLU A 266 22.20 -0.21 -4.13
C GLU A 266 22.33 -1.68 -4.59
N GLY A 267 21.58 -2.10 -5.61
CA GLY A 267 21.59 -3.50 -6.10
C GLY A 267 20.84 -4.48 -5.19
N ILE A 268 20.05 -3.99 -4.23
CA ILE A 268 19.30 -4.80 -3.28
C ILE A 268 17.85 -4.94 -3.79
N LEU A 269 17.49 -6.11 -4.32
CA LEU A 269 16.12 -6.39 -4.78
C LEU A 269 15.18 -6.50 -3.57
N ALA A 270 14.50 -5.42 -3.24
CA ALA A 270 13.74 -5.22 -2.01
C ALA A 270 12.23 -5.38 -2.22
N GLY A 271 11.50 -5.81 -1.18
CA GLY A 271 10.03 -5.79 -1.15
C GLY A 271 9.47 -4.41 -0.80
N GLU A 272 8.15 -4.30 -0.83
CA GLU A 272 7.42 -3.03 -0.63
C GLU A 272 7.70 -2.40 0.73
N SER A 273 7.60 -3.18 1.80
CA SER A 273 7.83 -2.75 3.18
C SER A 273 9.27 -2.31 3.47
N CYS A 274 10.25 -2.73 2.64
CA CYS A 274 11.61 -2.21 2.72
C CYS A 274 11.66 -0.73 2.35
N GLY A 275 10.86 -0.33 1.35
CA GLY A 275 10.73 1.08 0.99
C GLY A 275 10.13 1.91 2.11
N THR A 276 9.09 1.41 2.79
CA THR A 276 8.49 2.04 3.96
C THR A 276 9.53 2.30 5.06
N ALA A 277 10.34 1.27 5.40
CA ALA A 277 11.39 1.39 6.42
C ALA A 277 12.47 2.41 6.02
N LEU A 278 12.87 2.43 4.75
CA LEU A 278 13.92 3.34 4.26
C LEU A 278 13.45 4.80 4.21
N VAL A 279 12.21 5.07 3.80
CA VAL A 279 11.65 6.44 3.84
C VAL A 279 11.67 6.95 5.27
N ALA A 280 11.22 6.14 6.24
CA ALA A 280 11.24 6.51 7.65
C ALA A 280 12.67 6.70 8.18
N ALA A 281 13.61 5.87 7.76
CA ALA A 281 15.02 6.03 8.14
C ALA A 281 15.62 7.36 7.66
N LEU A 282 15.38 7.71 6.39
CA LEU A 282 15.87 8.99 5.83
C LEU A 282 15.19 10.20 6.48
N ASP A 283 13.93 10.08 6.87
CA ASP A 283 13.21 11.12 7.59
C ASP A 283 13.83 11.37 8.98
N GLU A 284 14.09 10.29 9.75
CA GLU A 284 14.74 10.40 11.06
C GLU A 284 16.19 10.92 10.95
N VAL A 285 16.93 10.48 9.93
CA VAL A 285 18.28 10.99 9.68
C VAL A 285 18.27 12.49 9.39
N ARG A 286 17.34 12.99 8.56
CA ARG A 286 17.20 14.44 8.32
C ARG A 286 16.89 15.19 9.60
N ALA A 287 15.98 14.67 10.41
CA ALA A 287 15.62 15.28 11.68
C ALA A 287 16.82 15.35 12.64
N LEU A 288 17.59 14.25 12.76
CA LEU A 288 18.78 14.21 13.61
C LEU A 288 19.88 15.15 13.11
N MET A 289 20.17 15.15 11.81
CA MET A 289 21.18 16.05 11.21
C MET A 289 20.83 17.54 11.39
N ALA A 290 19.55 17.88 11.39
CA ALA A 290 19.08 19.24 11.62
C ALA A 290 19.14 19.64 13.09
N ALA A 291 18.87 18.71 14.01
CA ALA A 291 18.84 18.96 15.45
C ALA A 291 20.24 18.95 16.09
N ASP A 292 21.07 17.97 15.73
CA ASP A 292 22.40 17.74 16.28
C ASP A 292 23.32 17.10 15.20
N PRO A 293 24.02 17.91 14.41
CA PRO A 293 24.91 17.41 13.35
C PRO A 293 26.09 16.57 13.87
N ASP A 294 26.54 16.80 15.10
CA ASP A 294 27.66 16.06 15.67
C ASP A 294 27.21 14.69 16.15
N ALA A 295 26.09 14.59 16.85
CA ALA A 295 25.46 13.32 17.18
C ALA A 295 25.09 12.52 15.92
N ALA A 296 24.68 13.17 14.85
CA ALA A 296 24.35 12.51 13.59
C ALA A 296 25.56 11.77 12.99
N ARG A 297 26.78 12.36 13.03
CA ARG A 297 27.99 11.72 12.50
C ARG A 297 28.40 10.46 13.26
N GLU A 298 28.12 10.41 14.54
CA GLU A 298 28.45 9.26 15.40
C GLU A 298 27.36 8.17 15.40
N ALA A 299 26.16 8.50 14.88
CA ALA A 299 25.01 7.63 14.94
C ALA A 299 25.13 6.44 13.97
N ILE A 300 24.65 5.27 14.42
CA ILE A 300 24.52 4.06 13.62
C ILE A 300 23.06 3.67 13.53
N PHE A 301 22.53 3.76 12.34
CA PHE A 301 21.18 3.33 11.99
C PHE A 301 21.19 1.91 11.45
N VAL A 302 20.33 1.05 11.99
CA VAL A 302 20.04 -0.25 11.41
C VAL A 302 18.60 -0.23 10.90
N VAL A 303 18.42 -0.44 9.60
CA VAL A 303 17.12 -0.50 8.94
C VAL A 303 16.82 -1.94 8.60
N ILE A 304 15.71 -2.47 9.09
CA ILE A 304 15.27 -3.83 8.75
C ILE A 304 14.67 -3.80 7.34
N LEU A 305 15.21 -4.62 6.45
CA LEU A 305 14.63 -4.90 5.13
C LEU A 305 13.97 -6.27 5.19
N PRO A 306 12.64 -6.34 5.41
CA PRO A 306 11.96 -7.55 5.84
C PRO A 306 11.95 -8.68 4.82
N ASP A 307 11.86 -8.35 3.50
CA ASP A 307 11.78 -9.36 2.44
C ASP A 307 12.34 -8.89 1.10
N GLY A 308 12.37 -9.80 0.12
CA GLY A 308 12.90 -9.54 -1.21
C GLY A 308 11.83 -9.26 -2.26
N GLY A 309 12.22 -8.52 -3.29
CA GLY A 309 11.36 -8.11 -4.39
C GLY A 309 10.89 -9.24 -5.32
N ARG A 310 11.44 -10.46 -5.20
CA ARG A 310 11.01 -11.62 -6.00
C ARG A 310 9.53 -11.95 -5.81
N ASN A 311 8.96 -11.61 -4.67
CA ASN A 311 7.56 -11.83 -4.34
C ASN A 311 6.61 -10.75 -4.91
N TYR A 312 7.14 -9.76 -5.65
CA TYR A 312 6.41 -8.57 -6.09
C TYR A 312 6.69 -8.21 -7.56
N LEU A 313 7.15 -9.19 -8.37
CA LEU A 313 7.50 -8.94 -9.77
C LEU A 313 6.27 -8.53 -10.60
N SER A 314 5.10 -9.08 -10.28
CA SER A 314 3.84 -8.75 -10.93
C SER A 314 3.21 -7.43 -10.46
N LYS A 315 3.76 -6.80 -9.40
CA LYS A 315 3.25 -5.55 -8.80
C LYS A 315 4.30 -4.45 -8.78
N LEU A 316 5.07 -4.36 -7.69
CA LEU A 316 6.10 -3.33 -7.46
C LEU A 316 7.06 -3.16 -8.65
N TYR A 317 7.42 -4.24 -9.34
CA TYR A 317 8.35 -4.23 -10.47
C TYR A 317 7.67 -4.30 -11.84
N ASN A 318 6.35 -4.28 -11.88
CA ASN A 318 5.56 -4.18 -13.10
C ASN A 318 5.11 -2.73 -13.31
N ASP A 319 5.64 -2.06 -14.33
CA ASP A 319 5.34 -0.66 -14.60
C ASP A 319 3.86 -0.42 -14.96
N GLU A 320 3.20 -1.37 -15.60
CA GLU A 320 1.77 -1.26 -15.91
C GLU A 320 0.94 -1.30 -14.63
N TRP A 321 1.21 -2.27 -13.75
CA TRP A 321 0.54 -2.35 -12.46
C TRP A 321 0.76 -1.07 -11.62
N MET A 322 1.99 -0.56 -11.63
CA MET A 322 2.34 0.69 -10.92
C MET A 322 1.57 1.91 -11.47
N ARG A 323 1.37 1.99 -12.80
CA ARG A 323 0.59 3.07 -13.42
C ARG A 323 -0.89 2.95 -13.10
N VAL A 324 -1.47 1.76 -13.23
CA VAL A 324 -2.89 1.49 -12.92
C VAL A 324 -3.22 1.87 -11.47
N ASN A 325 -2.26 1.72 -10.55
CA ASN A 325 -2.43 2.08 -9.13
C ASN A 325 -1.95 3.52 -8.81
N GLY A 326 -1.64 4.36 -9.81
CA GLY A 326 -1.24 5.76 -9.61
C GLY A 326 0.13 5.95 -8.93
N LEU A 327 0.98 4.91 -8.91
CA LEU A 327 2.29 4.90 -8.27
C LEU A 327 3.43 5.33 -9.20
N LEU A 328 3.19 5.32 -10.50
CA LEU A 328 4.08 5.87 -11.52
C LEU A 328 3.32 6.87 -12.38
N PRO A 329 3.98 7.95 -12.83
CA PRO A 329 3.38 8.82 -13.82
C PRO A 329 3.11 8.03 -15.10
N THR A 330 2.00 8.34 -15.76
CA THR A 330 1.71 7.82 -17.10
C THR A 330 2.83 8.26 -18.04
N THR A 331 3.49 7.30 -18.70
CA THR A 331 4.60 7.57 -19.62
C THR A 331 4.09 8.34 -20.85
N GLY A 332 4.36 9.62 -20.89
CA GLY A 332 4.08 10.57 -21.97
C GLY A 332 4.51 11.95 -21.48
N ALA A 333 4.75 12.90 -22.36
CA ALA A 333 4.86 14.30 -21.96
C ALA A 333 3.75 14.59 -20.95
N VAL A 334 4.06 15.34 -19.86
CA VAL A 334 3.07 15.71 -18.84
C VAL A 334 1.89 16.34 -19.57
N VAL A 335 0.88 15.51 -19.83
CA VAL A 335 -0.33 15.97 -20.52
C VAL A 335 -1.17 16.70 -19.50
N ARG A 336 -1.52 17.90 -19.84
CA ARG A 336 -2.38 18.72 -19.01
C ARG A 336 -3.82 18.56 -19.44
N ILE A 337 -4.75 18.75 -18.52
CA ILE A 337 -6.19 18.74 -18.80
C ILE A 337 -6.54 19.74 -19.92
N ALA A 338 -5.82 20.87 -19.99
CA ALA A 338 -5.95 21.84 -21.07
C ALA A 338 -5.72 21.25 -22.49
N GLU A 339 -4.90 20.20 -22.61
CA GLU A 339 -4.65 19.53 -23.89
C GLU A 339 -5.81 18.60 -24.30
N LEU A 340 -6.52 18.01 -23.32
CA LEU A 340 -7.76 17.29 -23.57
C LEU A 340 -8.86 18.20 -24.09
N LEU A 341 -8.98 19.39 -23.50
CA LEU A 341 -10.01 20.37 -23.85
C LEU A 341 -9.74 21.06 -25.18
N GLY A 342 -8.51 21.02 -25.71
CA GLY A 342 -8.09 21.64 -26.97
C GLY A 342 -7.93 20.68 -28.15
N GLY A 343 -8.22 19.38 -28.00
CA GLY A 343 -8.16 18.40 -29.10
C GLY A 343 -9.32 18.54 -30.07
N ASP A 344 -9.12 18.05 -31.32
CA ASP A 344 -10.10 18.06 -32.44
C ASP A 344 -11.44 17.32 -32.16
N HIS A 345 -11.69 16.92 -30.93
CA HIS A 345 -12.84 16.16 -30.46
C HIS A 345 -13.94 17.04 -29.82
N HIS A 346 -13.66 18.33 -29.55
CA HIS A 346 -14.74 19.28 -29.31
C HIS A 346 -15.42 19.57 -30.66
N HIS A 347 -16.65 19.13 -30.81
CA HIS A 347 -17.50 19.55 -31.90
C HIS A 347 -17.43 21.10 -32.00
N ASP A 348 -16.98 21.63 -33.12
CA ASP A 348 -16.78 23.07 -33.35
C ASP A 348 -18.02 23.93 -33.07
N ASP A 349 -19.19 23.30 -32.88
CA ASP A 349 -20.49 23.91 -32.63
C ASP A 349 -20.94 23.91 -31.15
N LEU A 350 -20.17 23.34 -30.20
CA LEU A 350 -20.56 23.29 -28.79
C LEU A 350 -20.01 24.49 -28.00
N PRO A 351 -20.84 25.16 -27.15
CA PRO A 351 -20.32 26.16 -26.22
C PRO A 351 -19.30 25.53 -25.23
N ASP A 352 -18.30 26.30 -24.79
CA ASP A 352 -17.25 25.87 -23.88
C ASP A 352 -17.77 25.14 -22.63
N LEU A 353 -18.97 25.44 -22.19
CA LEU A 353 -19.66 24.74 -21.09
C LEU A 353 -21.19 24.94 -21.21
N VAL A 354 -21.93 23.83 -21.28
CA VAL A 354 -23.40 23.82 -21.17
C VAL A 354 -23.75 23.72 -19.68
N LEU A 355 -24.59 24.64 -19.20
CA LEU A 355 -25.02 24.75 -17.81
C LEU A 355 -26.54 24.66 -17.69
N ALA A 356 -27.04 23.96 -16.65
CA ALA A 356 -28.40 24.11 -16.19
C ALA A 356 -28.51 25.23 -15.13
N ARG A 357 -29.70 25.81 -14.94
CA ARG A 357 -29.93 26.82 -13.92
C ARG A 357 -30.85 26.28 -12.82
N THR A 358 -30.68 26.75 -11.59
CA THR A 358 -31.46 26.24 -10.43
C THR A 358 -32.97 26.41 -10.63
N ARG A 359 -33.45 27.49 -11.30
CA ARG A 359 -34.86 27.76 -11.55
C ARG A 359 -35.43 27.12 -12.80
N GLN A 360 -34.56 26.52 -13.62
CA GLN A 360 -34.97 25.83 -14.84
C GLN A 360 -35.74 24.55 -14.50
N ARG A 361 -36.69 24.13 -15.33
CA ARG A 361 -37.37 22.85 -15.13
C ARG A 361 -36.45 21.68 -15.48
N VAL A 362 -36.65 20.57 -14.80
CA VAL A 362 -35.94 19.33 -15.10
C VAL A 362 -36.14 18.89 -16.54
N GLY A 363 -37.37 19.07 -17.09
CA GLY A 363 -37.64 18.77 -18.49
C GLY A 363 -36.76 19.57 -19.48
N ASP A 364 -36.47 20.83 -19.16
CA ASP A 364 -35.58 21.66 -19.99
C ASP A 364 -34.12 21.19 -19.87
N ALA A 365 -33.70 20.78 -18.69
CA ALA A 365 -32.36 20.20 -18.49
C ALA A 365 -32.17 18.86 -19.22
N ILE A 366 -33.23 18.03 -19.29
CA ILE A 366 -33.24 16.81 -20.12
C ILE A 366 -33.08 17.14 -21.58
N ALA A 367 -33.82 18.20 -22.08
CA ALA A 367 -33.67 18.63 -23.45
C ALA A 367 -32.25 19.10 -23.79
N LEU A 368 -31.55 19.79 -22.86
CA LEU A 368 -30.15 20.17 -23.03
C LEU A 368 -29.23 18.94 -23.09
N LEU A 369 -29.42 17.92 -22.20
CA LEU A 369 -28.64 16.68 -22.27
C LEU A 369 -28.80 16.01 -23.64
N GLN A 370 -30.01 15.96 -24.18
CA GLN A 370 -30.29 15.33 -25.48
C GLN A 370 -29.79 16.19 -26.67
N GLU A 371 -29.98 17.50 -26.64
CA GLU A 371 -29.56 18.42 -27.70
C GLU A 371 -28.04 18.38 -27.90
N TYR A 372 -27.29 18.39 -26.79
CA TYR A 372 -25.82 18.40 -26.83
C TYR A 372 -25.19 17.03 -26.75
N GLY A 373 -25.96 15.95 -26.61
CA GLY A 373 -25.44 14.58 -26.52
C GLY A 373 -24.54 14.35 -25.28
N ILE A 374 -24.78 15.06 -24.19
CA ILE A 374 -24.00 15.02 -22.96
C ILE A 374 -24.75 14.28 -21.84
N SER A 375 -24.02 13.63 -20.93
CA SER A 375 -24.60 12.83 -19.85
C SER A 375 -24.69 13.57 -18.51
N GLN A 376 -24.17 14.80 -18.43
CA GLN A 376 -24.13 15.58 -17.20
C GLN A 376 -24.07 17.09 -17.46
N LEU A 377 -24.70 17.85 -16.56
CA LEU A 377 -24.76 19.32 -16.59
C LEU A 377 -24.36 19.86 -15.21
N PRO A 378 -23.37 20.75 -15.11
CA PRO A 378 -23.21 21.57 -13.93
C PRO A 378 -24.41 22.51 -13.78
N VAL A 379 -24.78 22.78 -12.54
CA VAL A 379 -25.91 23.69 -12.21
C VAL A 379 -25.36 24.95 -11.60
N SER A 380 -25.76 26.11 -12.18
CA SER A 380 -25.42 27.43 -11.66
C SER A 380 -26.62 28.17 -11.06
N GLU A 381 -26.34 29.08 -10.12
CA GLU A 381 -27.34 30.11 -9.75
C GLU A 381 -27.51 31.14 -10.86
N ASP A 382 -28.66 31.86 -10.87
CA ASP A 382 -29.05 32.82 -11.91
C ASP A 382 -28.25 34.15 -11.89
N ILE A 383 -26.91 34.06 -11.84
CA ILE A 383 -26.03 35.24 -11.92
C ILE A 383 -25.46 35.31 -13.33
N GLU A 384 -25.66 36.43 -14.03
CA GLU A 384 -25.03 36.71 -15.32
C GLU A 384 -23.50 36.72 -15.14
N GLY A 385 -22.84 35.77 -15.74
CA GLY A 385 -21.39 35.66 -15.79
C GLY A 385 -20.87 34.28 -15.44
N SER A 386 -19.97 33.79 -16.25
CA SER A 386 -19.33 32.47 -16.15
C SER A 386 -18.27 32.38 -15.07
N ALA A 387 -18.57 32.71 -13.81
CA ALA A 387 -17.69 32.47 -12.67
C ALA A 387 -17.96 31.10 -12.06
N VAL A 388 -16.92 30.31 -11.78
CA VAL A 388 -16.99 28.98 -11.14
C VAL A 388 -17.68 29.03 -9.78
N VAL A 389 -17.61 30.16 -9.11
CA VAL A 389 -18.27 30.45 -7.82
C VAL A 389 -19.77 30.26 -7.86
N GLY A 390 -20.37 30.30 -9.06
CA GLY A 390 -21.82 30.11 -9.27
C GLY A 390 -22.28 28.67 -9.50
N ILE A 391 -21.35 27.66 -9.53
CA ILE A 391 -21.74 26.25 -9.69
C ILE A 391 -22.12 25.67 -8.32
N VAL A 392 -23.41 25.41 -8.15
CA VAL A 392 -24.02 25.02 -6.88
C VAL A 392 -24.46 23.56 -6.84
N GLY A 393 -24.46 22.87 -7.99
CA GLY A 393 -24.87 21.47 -8.09
C GLY A 393 -24.53 20.85 -9.44
N SER A 394 -25.05 19.66 -9.66
CA SER A 394 -24.96 18.93 -10.93
C SER A 394 -26.23 18.14 -11.23
N ILE A 395 -26.46 17.87 -12.51
CA ILE A 395 -27.49 16.96 -13.01
C ILE A 395 -26.78 15.86 -13.81
N THR A 396 -27.13 14.61 -13.56
CA THR A 396 -26.63 13.48 -14.35
C THR A 396 -27.81 12.73 -14.98
N GLU A 397 -27.60 12.18 -16.18
CA GLU A 397 -28.58 11.34 -16.86
C GLU A 397 -29.04 10.19 -15.96
N LYS A 398 -28.12 9.49 -15.34
CA LYS A 398 -28.39 8.39 -14.42
C LYS A 398 -29.21 8.83 -13.21
N GLY A 399 -28.85 9.96 -12.59
CA GLY A 399 -29.56 10.50 -11.43
C GLY A 399 -30.99 10.91 -11.76
N LEU A 400 -31.21 11.52 -12.96
CA LEU A 400 -32.53 11.86 -13.44
C LEU A 400 -33.36 10.62 -13.74
N LEU A 401 -32.78 9.62 -14.39
CA LEU A 401 -33.47 8.38 -14.71
C LEU A 401 -33.96 7.65 -13.44
N ASP A 402 -33.12 7.54 -12.41
CA ASP A 402 -33.48 6.92 -11.13
C ASP A 402 -34.63 7.69 -10.44
N ARG A 403 -34.62 9.03 -10.50
CA ARG A 403 -35.70 9.88 -9.92
C ARG A 403 -36.99 9.80 -10.72
N ALA A 404 -36.93 9.91 -12.06
CA ALA A 404 -38.09 9.86 -12.92
C ALA A 404 -38.77 8.48 -12.92
N PHE A 405 -38.00 7.40 -12.71
CA PHE A 405 -38.57 6.06 -12.58
C PHE A 405 -39.38 5.90 -11.28
N ARG A 406 -38.94 6.57 -10.20
CA ARG A 406 -39.67 6.55 -8.91
C ARG A 406 -40.83 7.54 -8.84
N ASP A 407 -40.65 8.68 -9.46
CA ASP A 407 -41.63 9.76 -9.47
C ASP A 407 -41.63 10.49 -10.86
N PRO A 408 -42.51 10.12 -11.79
CA PRO A 408 -42.57 10.75 -13.10
C PRO A 408 -42.84 12.26 -13.06
N SER A 409 -43.40 12.80 -11.97
CA SER A 409 -43.66 14.23 -11.84
C SER A 409 -42.39 15.06 -11.63
N VAL A 410 -41.24 14.43 -11.44
CA VAL A 410 -39.94 15.09 -11.25
C VAL A 410 -39.57 16.02 -12.41
N VAL A 411 -40.05 15.74 -13.64
CA VAL A 411 -39.78 16.54 -14.84
C VAL A 411 -40.39 17.96 -14.76
N GLU A 412 -41.41 18.14 -13.93
CA GLU A 412 -42.08 19.44 -13.73
C GLU A 412 -41.41 20.26 -12.59
N ARG A 413 -40.54 19.64 -11.79
CA ARG A 413 -39.82 20.31 -10.71
C ARG A 413 -38.70 21.18 -11.24
N THR A 414 -38.20 22.07 -10.38
CA THR A 414 -37.02 22.87 -10.70
C THR A 414 -35.72 22.02 -10.51
N VAL A 415 -34.70 22.35 -11.29
CA VAL A 415 -33.39 21.73 -11.22
C VAL A 415 -32.82 21.84 -9.81
N GLY A 416 -32.98 23.00 -9.15
CA GLY A 416 -32.49 23.23 -7.79
C GLY A 416 -33.11 22.31 -6.72
N GLU A 417 -34.31 21.74 -6.95
CA GLU A 417 -34.98 20.81 -6.04
C GLU A 417 -34.47 19.38 -6.17
N VAL A 418 -33.81 19.06 -7.29
CA VAL A 418 -33.42 17.68 -7.62
C VAL A 418 -31.95 17.49 -7.95
N MET A 419 -31.17 18.57 -8.01
CA MET A 419 -29.75 18.50 -8.33
C MET A 419 -28.95 17.67 -7.29
N ASP A 420 -27.88 17.09 -7.74
CA ASP A 420 -26.85 16.45 -6.94
C ASP A 420 -25.80 17.50 -6.49
N PRO A 421 -24.90 17.17 -5.55
CA PRO A 421 -23.77 18.03 -5.21
C PRO A 421 -22.96 18.44 -6.45
N PRO A 422 -22.22 19.56 -6.41
CA PRO A 422 -21.42 20.01 -7.53
C PRO A 422 -20.34 18.98 -7.90
N LEU A 423 -20.05 18.90 -9.21
CA LEU A 423 -18.94 18.09 -9.69
C LEU A 423 -17.61 18.62 -9.11
N PRO A 424 -16.64 17.76 -8.81
CA PRO A 424 -15.31 18.19 -8.39
C PRO A 424 -14.67 19.10 -9.46
N MET A 425 -13.96 20.14 -9.00
CA MET A 425 -13.24 21.06 -9.86
C MET A 425 -11.77 20.70 -9.93
N VAL A 426 -11.16 20.91 -11.09
CA VAL A 426 -9.73 20.67 -11.34
C VAL A 426 -9.16 21.78 -12.22
N GLU A 427 -7.97 22.29 -11.89
CA GLU A 427 -7.31 23.29 -12.74
C GLU A 427 -6.95 22.70 -14.12
N ALA A 428 -7.19 23.46 -15.19
CA ALA A 428 -6.83 23.04 -16.55
C ALA A 428 -5.30 22.84 -16.71
N SER A 429 -4.50 23.43 -15.83
CA SER A 429 -3.05 23.21 -15.74
C SER A 429 -2.66 21.93 -15.02
N ALA A 430 -3.59 21.26 -14.32
CA ALA A 430 -3.35 20.00 -13.65
C ALA A 430 -3.08 18.87 -14.67
N THR A 431 -2.52 17.78 -14.19
CA THR A 431 -2.12 16.65 -15.04
C THR A 431 -3.30 15.71 -15.33
N LEU A 432 -3.13 14.90 -16.35
CA LEU A 432 -4.07 13.79 -16.63
C LEU A 432 -4.19 12.83 -15.44
N ASP A 433 -3.09 12.62 -14.72
CA ASP A 433 -3.06 11.75 -13.54
C ASP A 433 -3.93 12.29 -12.40
N ASP A 434 -3.96 13.63 -12.22
CA ASP A 434 -4.83 14.26 -11.24
C ASP A 434 -6.31 14.05 -11.60
N ALA A 435 -6.67 14.20 -12.88
CA ALA A 435 -8.01 13.91 -13.37
C ALA A 435 -8.38 12.44 -13.20
N PHE A 436 -7.46 11.52 -13.53
CA PHE A 436 -7.66 10.07 -13.37
C PHE A 436 -7.90 9.68 -11.92
N ALA A 437 -7.13 10.23 -10.99
CA ALA A 437 -7.30 9.94 -9.56
C ALA A 437 -8.70 10.31 -9.05
N LEU A 438 -9.24 11.47 -9.45
CA LEU A 438 -10.58 11.93 -9.08
C LEU A 438 -11.69 11.07 -9.72
N LEU A 439 -11.56 10.75 -11.03
CA LEU A 439 -12.55 9.97 -11.75
C LEU A 439 -12.56 8.49 -11.35
N SER A 440 -11.41 7.91 -11.00
CA SER A 440 -11.31 6.54 -10.45
C SER A 440 -11.79 6.47 -9.01
N GLY A 441 -11.63 7.56 -8.24
CA GLY A 441 -12.14 7.72 -6.87
C GLY A 441 -13.68 7.85 -6.77
N GLY A 442 -14.41 7.78 -7.89
CA GLY A 442 -15.88 7.75 -7.91
C GLY A 442 -16.56 8.99 -8.52
N ALA A 443 -15.82 10.03 -8.87
CA ALA A 443 -16.38 11.17 -9.58
C ALA A 443 -16.95 10.73 -10.95
N GLN A 444 -18.11 11.26 -11.31
CA GLN A 444 -18.74 10.97 -12.63
C GLN A 444 -18.09 11.78 -13.74
N ALA A 445 -17.75 13.03 -13.45
CA ALA A 445 -17.04 13.97 -14.29
C ALA A 445 -16.35 15.02 -13.43
N LEU A 446 -15.49 15.85 -14.04
CA LEU A 446 -14.80 16.98 -13.43
C LEU A 446 -15.12 18.25 -14.18
N VAL A 447 -15.25 19.37 -13.49
CA VAL A 447 -15.28 20.70 -14.11
C VAL A 447 -13.83 21.19 -14.18
N ALA A 448 -13.29 21.30 -15.37
CA ALA A 448 -11.98 21.93 -15.58
C ALA A 448 -12.11 23.46 -15.50
N VAL A 449 -11.18 24.11 -14.81
CA VAL A 449 -11.18 25.55 -14.58
C VAL A 449 -9.84 26.19 -14.99
N ARG A 450 -9.88 27.45 -15.44
CA ARG A 450 -8.71 28.32 -15.62
C ARG A 450 -8.84 29.50 -14.67
N GLY A 451 -8.23 29.39 -13.49
CA GLY A 451 -8.49 30.33 -12.40
C GLY A 451 -9.95 30.28 -11.98
N GLU A 452 -10.70 31.41 -12.10
CA GLU A 452 -12.12 31.48 -11.72
C GLU A 452 -13.09 31.13 -12.84
N ARG A 453 -12.63 30.74 -14.03
CA ARG A 453 -13.51 30.50 -15.21
C ARG A 453 -13.57 29.01 -15.54
N PRO A 454 -14.76 28.45 -15.76
CA PRO A 454 -14.89 27.09 -16.27
C PRO A 454 -14.32 27.01 -17.69
N ALA A 455 -13.56 25.96 -17.96
CA ALA A 455 -12.88 25.70 -19.23
C ALA A 455 -13.43 24.47 -19.97
N GLY A 456 -14.28 23.69 -19.31
CA GLY A 456 -14.94 22.52 -19.91
C GLY A 456 -15.25 21.43 -18.85
N ILE A 457 -15.76 20.30 -19.32
CA ILE A 457 -16.00 19.10 -18.52
C ILE A 457 -15.06 17.99 -18.99
N VAL A 458 -14.51 17.23 -18.06
CA VAL A 458 -13.69 16.06 -18.34
C VAL A 458 -14.37 14.82 -17.76
N THR A 459 -14.59 13.82 -18.60
CA THR A 459 -15.24 12.57 -18.26
C THR A 459 -14.27 11.38 -18.36
N LYS A 460 -14.71 10.20 -17.92
CA LYS A 460 -13.96 8.95 -18.12
C LYS A 460 -13.80 8.62 -19.61
N LEU A 461 -14.76 8.99 -20.44
CA LEU A 461 -14.73 8.74 -21.87
C LEU A 461 -13.64 9.59 -22.55
N ASP A 462 -13.51 10.87 -22.19
CA ASP A 462 -12.47 11.75 -22.73
C ASP A 462 -11.07 11.23 -22.44
N LEU A 463 -10.87 10.68 -21.23
CA LEU A 463 -9.61 10.02 -20.88
C LEU A 463 -9.36 8.77 -21.73
N LEU A 464 -10.38 7.93 -21.93
CA LEU A 464 -10.28 6.72 -22.75
C LEU A 464 -9.99 7.05 -24.21
N GLU A 465 -10.68 8.03 -24.78
CA GLU A 465 -10.48 8.50 -26.16
C GLU A 465 -9.06 9.03 -26.35
N TYR A 466 -8.60 9.88 -25.43
CA TYR A 466 -7.23 10.38 -25.46
C TYR A 466 -6.19 9.25 -25.45
N LEU A 467 -6.36 8.25 -24.59
CA LEU A 467 -5.45 7.11 -24.47
C LEU A 467 -5.45 6.23 -25.74
N THR A 468 -6.61 6.07 -26.39
CA THR A 468 -6.73 5.24 -27.60
C THR A 468 -6.11 5.91 -28.82
N HIS A 469 -6.19 7.24 -28.95
CA HIS A 469 -5.61 7.98 -30.08
C HIS A 469 -4.09 8.13 -30.00
N ARG A 470 -3.50 8.10 -28.80
CA ARG A 470 -2.03 8.05 -28.61
C ARG A 470 -1.41 6.66 -28.79
N GLY A 471 -2.19 5.59 -28.68
CA GLY A 471 -1.72 4.20 -28.91
C GLY A 471 -1.42 3.88 -30.40
N GLY A 472 -1.81 4.75 -31.32
CA GLY A 472 -1.54 4.64 -32.75
C GLY A 472 -0.29 5.40 -33.19
N ALA A 473 0.92 4.95 -32.76
CA ALA A 473 2.14 5.35 -33.46
C ALA A 473 2.07 4.86 -34.91
N PRO A 474 2.34 5.68 -35.94
CA PRO A 474 2.34 5.22 -37.31
C PRO A 474 3.42 4.15 -37.50
N THR A 475 2.99 2.93 -37.80
CA THR A 475 3.90 1.93 -38.37
C THR A 475 4.39 2.48 -39.70
N GLY A 476 5.54 3.13 -39.67
CA GLY A 476 6.28 3.50 -40.86
C GLY A 476 6.60 2.25 -41.68
N ARG A 477 5.91 2.07 -42.78
CA ARG A 477 6.38 1.26 -43.89
C ARG A 477 7.50 2.07 -44.56
N GLY A 478 8.68 1.50 -44.62
CA GLY A 478 9.81 1.97 -45.37
C GLY A 478 11.02 1.11 -45.06
#